data_1280e2ac8192fb689fd9a8ff8b8e5a83
#
_entry.id   1280e2ac8192fb689fd9a8ff8b8e5a83
#
_cell.length_a   1.000
_cell.length_b   1.000
_cell.length_c   1.000
_cell.angle_alpha   90.00
_cell.angle_beta   90.00
_cell.angle_gamma   90.00
#
_symmetry.space_group_name_H-M   'P 1'
#
loop_
_entity.id
_entity.type
_entity.pdbx_description
1 polymer ?
#
loop_
_entity_poly.entity_id
_entity_poly.type
_entity_poly.pdbx_seq_one_letter_code
_entity_poly.pdbx_strand_id
1 'polypeptide(L)'
;MFSRVVIGYDGSDHSKRALRIAIDLAKKYGSEVLVVTVIDVSTVPGDPNAIRIVSDTANQAVAEASEILSREGIPHRTFVRQGDPSAEIVRVAEENKADLVVVGSRGLSTLKRIILGSVSQGVLNRSKIPVLVVK
;
A
#
# COMPACT_ATOMS: atom_id res chain seq x y z
N MET A 1 -19.22 2.10 -7.98
CA MET A 1 -17.85 2.19 -8.50
C MET A 1 -16.89 2.32 -7.33
N PHE A 2 -15.76 1.66 -7.41
CA PHE A 2 -14.73 1.62 -6.36
C PHE A 2 -15.24 1.12 -5.01
N SER A 3 -15.85 -0.05 -5.01
CA SER A 3 -16.36 -0.67 -3.78
C SER A 3 -15.25 -1.07 -2.82
N ARG A 4 -14.11 -1.54 -3.35
CA ARG A 4 -12.93 -1.90 -2.57
C ARG A 4 -11.70 -1.30 -3.23
N VAL A 5 -10.98 -0.51 -2.46
CA VAL A 5 -9.78 0.19 -2.90
C VAL A 5 -8.59 -0.35 -2.11
N VAL A 6 -7.61 -0.89 -2.83
CA VAL A 6 -6.37 -1.34 -2.20
C VAL A 6 -5.37 -0.20 -2.23
N ILE A 7 -4.70 0.03 -1.11
CA ILE A 7 -3.61 1.00 -1.03
C ILE A 7 -2.33 0.31 -0.55
N GLY A 8 -1.24 0.52 -1.28
CA GLY A 8 0.09 0.16 -0.81
C GLY A 8 0.60 1.26 0.11
N TYR A 9 0.95 0.90 1.34
CA TYR A 9 1.33 1.87 2.37
C TYR A 9 2.62 1.45 3.05
N ASP A 10 3.62 2.32 3.05
CA ASP A 10 4.89 2.08 3.71
C ASP A 10 5.29 3.21 4.68
N GLY A 11 4.40 4.16 4.92
CA GLY A 11 4.66 5.31 5.78
C GLY A 11 5.42 6.44 5.12
N SER A 12 5.82 6.31 3.85
CA SER A 12 6.46 7.39 3.09
C SER A 12 5.48 8.52 2.82
N ASP A 13 6.00 9.70 2.49
CA ASP A 13 5.16 10.85 2.17
C ASP A 13 4.26 10.59 0.98
N HIS A 14 4.75 9.88 -0.03
CA HIS A 14 3.94 9.49 -1.19
C HIS A 14 2.81 8.56 -0.80
N SER A 15 3.07 7.56 0.06
CA SER A 15 2.01 6.65 0.51
C SER A 15 1.00 7.35 1.42
N LYS A 16 1.45 8.34 2.20
CA LYS A 16 0.54 9.17 3.01
C LYS A 16 -0.40 9.99 2.14
N ARG A 17 0.12 10.57 1.05
CA ARG A 17 -0.72 11.26 0.07
C ARG A 17 -1.68 10.31 -0.62
N ALA A 18 -1.22 9.11 -0.96
CA ALA A 18 -2.06 8.07 -1.54
C ALA A 18 -3.20 7.68 -0.60
N LEU A 19 -2.90 7.53 0.70
CA LEU A 19 -3.92 7.23 1.70
C LEU A 19 -4.97 8.34 1.77
N ARG A 20 -4.56 9.60 1.72
CA ARG A 20 -5.49 10.72 1.74
C ARG A 20 -6.45 10.70 0.55
N ILE A 21 -5.93 10.40 -0.64
CA ILE A 21 -6.78 10.26 -1.84
C ILE A 21 -7.72 9.07 -1.70
N ALA A 22 -7.24 7.94 -1.18
CA ALA A 22 -8.09 6.78 -0.93
C ALA A 22 -9.23 7.11 0.05
N ILE A 23 -8.94 7.91 1.07
CA ILE A 23 -9.96 8.38 2.01
C ILE A 23 -11.02 9.22 1.32
N ASP A 24 -10.62 10.16 0.49
CA ASP A 24 -11.55 11.01 -0.26
C ASP A 24 -12.44 10.18 -1.18
N LEU A 25 -11.86 9.23 -1.88
CA LEU A 25 -12.61 8.30 -2.73
C LEU A 25 -13.59 7.44 -1.91
N ALA A 26 -13.13 6.92 -0.77
CA ALA A 26 -13.96 6.09 0.09
C ALA A 26 -15.16 6.85 0.64
N LYS A 27 -14.97 8.11 1.01
CA LYS A 27 -16.07 8.97 1.46
C LYS A 27 -17.10 9.19 0.36
N LYS A 28 -16.62 9.38 -0.87
CA LYS A 28 -17.48 9.67 -2.01
C LYS A 28 -18.25 8.44 -2.48
N TYR A 29 -17.62 7.28 -2.53
CA TYR A 29 -18.19 6.07 -3.12
C TYR A 29 -18.61 5.02 -2.09
N GLY A 30 -18.40 5.27 -0.80
CA GLY A 30 -18.68 4.28 0.24
C GLY A 30 -17.75 3.07 0.19
N SER A 31 -16.48 3.29 -0.20
CA SER A 31 -15.52 2.22 -0.40
C SER A 31 -15.03 1.62 0.92
N GLU A 32 -14.71 0.33 0.88
CA GLU A 32 -13.83 -0.29 1.87
C GLU A 32 -12.38 -0.11 1.42
N VAL A 33 -11.49 0.28 2.33
CA VAL A 33 -10.06 0.46 2.03
C VAL A 33 -9.28 -0.74 2.57
N LEU A 34 -8.47 -1.34 1.72
CA LEU A 34 -7.61 -2.46 2.05
C LEU A 34 -6.17 -1.96 2.08
N VAL A 35 -5.59 -1.85 3.28
CA VAL A 35 -4.22 -1.33 3.45
C VAL A 35 -3.25 -2.49 3.40
N VAL A 36 -2.27 -2.41 2.51
CA VAL A 36 -1.24 -3.45 2.34
C VAL A 36 0.13 -2.86 2.59
N THR A 37 0.86 -3.43 3.53
CA THR A 37 2.27 -3.17 3.72
C THR A 37 3.03 -4.46 3.46
N VAL A 38 4.05 -4.40 2.63
CA VAL A 38 4.81 -5.57 2.22
C VAL A 38 6.23 -5.48 2.74
N ILE A 39 6.66 -6.56 3.38
CA ILE A 39 8.05 -6.75 3.81
C ILE A 39 8.78 -7.44 2.66
N ASP A 40 9.69 -6.72 2.02
CA ASP A 40 10.53 -7.29 0.96
C ASP A 40 11.73 -7.98 1.61
N VAL A 41 11.58 -9.30 1.83
CA VAL A 41 12.60 -10.10 2.50
C VAL A 41 13.89 -10.22 1.70
N SER A 42 13.84 -9.96 0.39
CA SER A 42 15.04 -10.01 -0.45
C SER A 42 16.03 -8.90 -0.13
N THR A 43 15.55 -7.80 0.45
CA THR A 43 16.38 -6.65 0.83
C THR A 43 16.82 -6.68 2.29
N VAL A 44 16.34 -7.65 3.07
CA VAL A 44 16.62 -7.75 4.50
C VAL A 44 17.75 -8.75 4.73
N PRO A 45 18.82 -8.37 5.49
CA PRO A 45 19.84 -9.35 5.87
C PRO A 45 19.23 -10.53 6.63
N GLY A 46 19.81 -11.72 6.49
CA GLY A 46 19.34 -12.95 7.13
C GLY A 46 19.49 -12.98 8.66
N ASP A 47 19.68 -11.84 9.29
CA ASP A 47 19.79 -11.68 10.73
C ASP A 47 18.37 -11.64 11.34
N PRO A 48 18.05 -12.51 12.33
CA PRO A 48 16.74 -12.49 13.00
C PRO A 48 16.35 -11.13 13.58
N ASN A 49 17.32 -10.36 14.07
CA ASN A 49 17.04 -9.02 14.60
C ASN A 49 16.63 -8.04 13.51
N ALA A 50 17.25 -8.11 12.33
CA ALA A 50 16.90 -7.26 11.20
C ALA A 50 15.49 -7.58 10.71
N ILE A 51 15.12 -8.85 10.62
CA ILE A 51 13.78 -9.29 10.22
C ILE A 51 12.73 -8.76 11.21
N ARG A 52 13.02 -8.85 12.51
CA ARG A 52 12.11 -8.36 13.55
C ARG A 52 11.88 -6.86 13.46
N ILE A 53 12.95 -6.08 13.24
CA ILE A 53 12.85 -4.62 13.09
C ILE A 53 11.97 -4.25 11.90
N VAL A 54 12.17 -4.91 10.76
CA VAL A 54 11.39 -4.65 9.54
C VAL A 54 9.92 -5.05 9.75
N SER A 55 9.67 -6.17 10.43
CA SER A 55 8.31 -6.61 10.75
C SER A 55 7.61 -5.63 11.68
N ASP A 56 8.30 -5.14 12.71
CA ASP A 56 7.75 -4.14 13.63
C ASP A 56 7.44 -2.83 12.91
N THR A 57 8.30 -2.39 12.01
CA THR A 57 8.09 -1.20 11.19
C THR A 57 6.85 -1.36 10.30
N ALA A 58 6.69 -2.51 9.66
CA ALA A 58 5.53 -2.79 8.83
C ALA A 58 4.23 -2.80 9.64
N ASN A 59 4.25 -3.41 10.83
CA ASN A 59 3.10 -3.43 11.72
C ASN A 59 2.74 -2.01 12.21
N GLN A 60 3.73 -1.17 12.48
CA GLN A 60 3.50 0.22 12.84
C GLN A 60 2.87 1.01 11.68
N ALA A 61 3.31 0.75 10.45
CA ALA A 61 2.77 1.44 9.28
C ALA A 61 1.29 1.13 9.10
N VAL A 62 0.89 -0.15 9.15
CA VAL A 62 -0.53 -0.49 9.02
C VAL A 62 -1.36 0.01 10.20
N ALA A 63 -0.80 0.04 11.40
CA ALA A 63 -1.48 0.58 12.57
C ALA A 63 -1.74 2.09 12.42
N GLU A 64 -0.77 2.83 11.91
CA GLU A 64 -0.91 4.25 11.63
C GLU A 64 -2.02 4.51 10.61
N ALA A 65 -2.00 3.78 9.50
CA ALA A 65 -3.04 3.90 8.47
C ALA A 65 -4.41 3.54 9.01
N SER A 66 -4.49 2.46 9.79
CA SER A 66 -5.74 2.01 10.41
C SER A 66 -6.32 3.07 11.36
N GLU A 67 -5.48 3.71 12.15
CA GLU A 67 -5.92 4.77 13.06
C GLU A 67 -6.51 5.95 12.29
N ILE A 68 -5.85 6.36 11.21
CA ILE A 68 -6.34 7.45 10.36
C ILE A 68 -7.70 7.09 9.75
N LEU A 69 -7.82 5.90 9.18
CA LEU A 69 -9.06 5.44 8.57
C LEU A 69 -10.20 5.32 9.60
N SER A 70 -9.89 4.86 10.80
CA SER A 70 -10.88 4.77 11.89
C SER A 70 -11.40 6.15 12.30
N ARG A 71 -10.51 7.14 12.40
CA ARG A 71 -10.92 8.52 12.72
C ARG A 71 -11.85 9.10 11.66
N GLU A 72 -11.62 8.73 10.40
CA GLU A 72 -12.42 9.18 9.27
C GLU A 72 -13.70 8.36 9.07
N GLY A 73 -13.90 7.32 9.90
CA GLY A 73 -15.09 6.48 9.82
C GLY A 73 -15.14 5.58 8.59
N ILE A 74 -14.00 5.20 8.04
CA ILE A 74 -13.91 4.43 6.80
C ILE A 74 -13.73 2.95 7.10
N PRO A 75 -14.61 2.07 6.57
CA PRO A 75 -14.41 0.62 6.70
C PRO A 75 -13.09 0.22 6.06
N HIS A 76 -12.29 -0.55 6.76
CA HIS A 76 -10.98 -0.95 6.25
C HIS A 76 -10.52 -2.27 6.85
N ARG A 77 -9.58 -2.90 6.16
CA ARG A 77 -8.82 -4.04 6.66
C ARG A 77 -7.35 -3.79 6.37
N THR A 78 -6.49 -4.40 7.17
CA THR A 78 -5.03 -4.25 7.03
C THR A 78 -4.39 -5.59 6.73
N PHE A 79 -3.35 -5.56 5.92
CA PHE A 79 -2.59 -6.73 5.49
C PHE A 79 -1.11 -6.44 5.62
N VAL A 80 -0.39 -7.31 6.30
CA VAL A 80 1.08 -7.32 6.29
C VAL A 80 1.51 -8.59 5.57
N ARG A 81 2.18 -8.43 4.46
CA ARG A 81 2.61 -9.54 3.59
C ARG A 81 4.11 -9.56 3.47
N GLN A 82 4.67 -10.73 3.14
CA GLN A 82 6.09 -10.90 2.84
C GLN A 82 6.22 -11.31 1.38
N GLY A 83 7.16 -10.70 0.67
CA GLY A 83 7.42 -11.04 -0.71
C GLY A 83 7.77 -9.83 -1.56
N ASP A 84 7.51 -9.92 -2.85
CA ASP A 84 7.69 -8.80 -3.77
C ASP A 84 6.54 -7.80 -3.58
N PRO A 85 6.85 -6.52 -3.29
CA PRO A 85 5.80 -5.55 -2.97
C PRO A 85 4.71 -5.43 -4.02
N SER A 86 5.07 -5.29 -5.29
CA SER A 86 4.07 -5.13 -6.35
C SER A 86 3.22 -6.38 -6.53
N ALA A 87 3.82 -7.55 -6.44
CA ALA A 87 3.10 -8.82 -6.56
C ALA A 87 2.11 -9.02 -5.41
N GLU A 88 2.52 -8.73 -4.18
CA GLU A 88 1.66 -8.92 -3.01
C GLU A 88 0.51 -7.91 -2.97
N ILE A 89 0.75 -6.66 -3.36
CA ILE A 89 -0.32 -5.66 -3.46
C ILE A 89 -1.38 -6.11 -4.47
N VAL A 90 -0.97 -6.54 -5.65
CA VAL A 90 -1.88 -7.03 -6.69
C VAL A 90 -2.60 -8.29 -6.23
N ARG A 91 -1.91 -9.18 -5.54
CA ARG A 91 -2.51 -10.41 -5.00
C ARG A 91 -3.63 -10.10 -4.01
N VAL A 92 -3.41 -9.18 -3.08
CA VAL A 92 -4.46 -8.76 -2.14
C VAL A 92 -5.66 -8.18 -2.89
N ALA A 93 -5.40 -7.38 -3.92
CA ALA A 93 -6.47 -6.83 -4.74
C ALA A 93 -7.29 -7.93 -5.42
N GLU A 94 -6.64 -8.92 -6.01
CA GLU A 94 -7.31 -10.04 -6.67
C GLU A 94 -8.09 -10.90 -5.70
N GLU A 95 -7.47 -11.29 -4.57
CA GLU A 95 -8.10 -12.13 -3.55
C GLU A 95 -9.37 -11.50 -2.97
N ASN A 96 -9.41 -10.18 -2.88
CA ASN A 96 -10.51 -9.44 -2.26
C ASN A 96 -11.42 -8.76 -3.28
N LYS A 97 -11.25 -9.03 -4.56
CA LYS A 97 -12.05 -8.46 -5.65
C LYS A 97 -12.11 -6.94 -5.61
N ALA A 98 -10.95 -6.33 -5.37
CA ALA A 98 -10.84 -4.88 -5.40
C ALA A 98 -11.01 -4.35 -6.84
N ASP A 99 -11.43 -3.12 -6.97
CA ASP A 99 -11.67 -2.49 -8.27
C ASP A 99 -10.81 -1.23 -8.50
N LEU A 100 -9.91 -0.94 -7.57
CA LEU A 100 -8.91 0.10 -7.73
C LEU A 100 -7.70 -0.20 -6.85
N VAL A 101 -6.50 0.06 -7.37
CA VAL A 101 -5.26 0.06 -6.57
C VAL A 101 -4.73 1.48 -6.55
N VAL A 102 -4.38 1.99 -5.37
CA VAL A 102 -3.77 3.31 -5.19
C VAL A 102 -2.38 3.13 -4.62
N VAL A 103 -1.39 3.68 -5.28
CA VAL A 103 0.01 3.62 -4.81
C VAL A 103 0.67 4.98 -4.96
N GLY A 104 1.62 5.28 -4.08
CA GLY A 104 2.49 6.44 -4.26
C GLY A 104 3.44 6.20 -5.43
N SER A 105 3.85 7.28 -6.09
CA SER A 105 4.79 7.18 -7.20
C SER A 105 6.18 6.74 -6.75
N ARG A 106 6.52 6.93 -5.47
CA ARG A 106 7.78 6.53 -4.85
C ARG A 106 7.53 6.00 -3.44
N GLY A 107 8.46 5.20 -2.93
CA GLY A 107 8.45 4.74 -1.55
C GLY A 107 9.54 5.40 -0.72
N LEU A 108 10.01 4.68 0.31
CA LEU A 108 11.06 5.14 1.23
C LEU A 108 12.42 5.27 0.57
N SER A 109 12.67 4.51 -0.50
CA SER A 109 13.92 4.58 -1.25
C SER A 109 13.76 5.59 -2.38
N THR A 110 14.30 6.79 -2.21
CA THR A 110 14.15 7.87 -3.16
C THR A 110 15.41 8.07 -3.99
N LEU A 111 15.33 7.77 -5.28
CA LEU A 111 16.26 8.29 -6.28
C LEU A 111 15.56 9.47 -6.95
N LYS A 112 16.11 10.66 -6.80
CA LYS A 112 15.49 11.93 -7.22
C LYS A 112 15.15 12.02 -8.72
N ARG A 113 15.63 11.10 -9.55
CA ARG A 113 15.46 11.14 -11.01
C ARG A 113 14.46 10.11 -11.55
N ILE A 114 13.88 9.28 -10.68
CA ILE A 114 12.93 8.26 -11.11
C ILE A 114 11.52 8.85 -10.98
N ILE A 115 10.81 8.91 -12.09
CA ILE A 115 9.43 9.41 -12.13
C ILE A 115 8.51 8.47 -11.39
N LEU A 116 8.69 7.15 -11.57
CA LEU A 116 7.95 6.11 -10.87
C LEU A 116 8.91 5.18 -10.17
N GLY A 117 8.58 4.79 -8.94
CA GLY A 117 9.34 3.79 -8.19
C GLY A 117 9.08 2.37 -8.70
N SER A 118 9.90 1.42 -8.25
CA SER A 118 9.79 0.02 -8.65
C SER A 118 8.44 -0.60 -8.29
N VAL A 119 7.88 -0.25 -7.14
CA VAL A 119 6.59 -0.77 -6.70
C VAL A 119 5.46 -0.26 -7.59
N SER A 120 5.40 1.04 -7.85
CA SER A 120 4.35 1.61 -8.71
C SER A 120 4.43 1.08 -10.14
N GLN A 121 5.64 0.95 -10.71
CA GLN A 121 5.83 0.33 -12.03
C GLN A 121 5.39 -1.13 -12.03
N GLY A 122 5.76 -1.89 -11.00
CA GLY A 122 5.39 -3.30 -10.89
C GLY A 122 3.89 -3.48 -10.78
N VAL A 123 3.21 -2.64 -10.01
CA VAL A 123 1.75 -2.67 -9.90
C VAL A 123 1.09 -2.35 -11.24
N LEU A 124 1.56 -1.32 -11.93
CA LEU A 124 1.03 -0.96 -13.26
C LEU A 124 1.17 -2.11 -14.26
N ASN A 125 2.30 -2.82 -14.21
CA ASN A 125 2.53 -3.93 -15.14
C ASN A 125 1.72 -5.18 -14.80
N ARG A 126 1.43 -5.42 -13.52
CA ARG A 126 0.77 -6.64 -13.06
C ARG A 126 -0.74 -6.51 -12.94
N SER A 127 -1.24 -5.32 -12.66
CA SER A 127 -2.64 -5.12 -12.33
C SER A 127 -3.55 -5.26 -13.54
N LYS A 128 -4.66 -5.96 -13.37
CA LYS A 128 -5.75 -6.06 -14.35
C LYS A 128 -6.87 -5.07 -14.07
N ILE A 129 -6.78 -4.37 -12.95
CA ILE A 129 -7.75 -3.35 -12.55
C ILE A 129 -7.10 -1.96 -12.61
N PRO A 130 -7.90 -0.89 -12.60
CA PRO A 130 -7.35 0.47 -12.60
C PRO A 130 -6.36 0.72 -11.48
N VAL A 131 -5.32 1.49 -11.78
CA VAL A 131 -4.27 1.87 -10.84
C VAL A 131 -4.17 3.39 -10.84
N LEU A 132 -4.25 3.97 -9.66
CA LEU A 132 -4.03 5.40 -9.45
C LEU A 132 -2.65 5.58 -8.81
N VAL A 133 -1.77 6.28 -9.49
CA VAL A 133 -0.44 6.59 -8.98
C VAL A 133 -0.41 8.02 -8.47
N VAL A 134 -0.06 8.19 -7.20
CA VAL A 134 -0.08 9.50 -6.52
C VAL A 134 1.34 10.03 -6.42
N LYS A 135 1.60 11.18 -7.01
CA LYS A 135 2.88 11.87 -6.94
C LYS A 135 3.08 12.64 -5.63
#